data_53045ae921c93ee3fdf4479227473385
#
_entry.id   53045ae921c93ee3fdf4479227473385
#
_cell.length_a   1.000
_cell.length_b   1.000
_cell.length_c   1.000
_cell.angle_alpha   90.00
_cell.angle_beta   90.00
_cell.angle_gamma   90.00
#
_symmetry.space_group_name_H-M   'P 1'
#
loop_
_entity.id
_entity.type
_entity.pdbx_description
1 polymer ?
#
loop_
_entity_poly.entity_id
_entity_poly.type
_entity_poly.pdbx_seq_one_letter_code
_entity_poly.pdbx_strand_id
1 'polypeptide(L)'
;VLHTTEIGSTGDRVVFLHGLFGQGRNFVPIARALEPDLRSLLVDLPNHGRSAWTDSVDYVDVADAVAADLRDGFAADGAVHVVGHSMGGKVAMVLALRHPDLVDRLVVVDISPADSDGAGEFEHLLDSLAALDLTSVVRRADADTALADPVPDDRVRGFLLQNLRASDDGGFAWRANLALLRAGLPTIGGFPDADRLGDGAAFDHPVLWVAGERSTYVRPDHEAPMRRLFPRTTQVTIKGAGHWVHSERPEAFVSALRVFLRAGHGQP
;
A
#
# COMPACT_ATOMS: atom_id res chain seq x y z
N VAL A 1 3.19 8.30 15.29
CA VAL A 1 4.53 8.19 14.66
C VAL A 1 4.52 7.00 13.72
N LEU A 2 4.91 7.22 12.46
CA LEU A 2 5.07 6.15 11.49
C LEU A 2 6.43 5.48 11.65
N HIS A 3 6.45 4.16 11.43
CA HIS A 3 7.70 3.44 11.30
C HIS A 3 8.09 3.41 9.82
N THR A 4 9.31 3.85 9.55
CA THR A 4 9.87 3.92 8.20
C THR A 4 11.20 3.18 8.11
N THR A 5 11.54 2.74 6.91
CA THR A 5 12.84 2.13 6.60
C THR A 5 13.34 2.70 5.28
N GLU A 6 14.54 3.24 5.28
CA GLU A 6 15.19 3.72 4.06
C GLU A 6 16.04 2.63 3.41
N ILE A 7 16.01 2.58 2.07
CA ILE A 7 16.83 1.72 1.22
C ILE A 7 17.48 2.61 0.16
N GLY A 8 18.80 2.50 0.02
CA GLY A 8 19.59 3.37 -0.86
C GLY A 8 19.95 4.70 -0.20
N SER A 9 20.92 5.41 -0.79
CA SER A 9 21.40 6.70 -0.28
C SER A 9 21.50 7.77 -1.35
N THR A 10 21.24 7.42 -2.61
CA THR A 10 21.39 8.28 -3.79
C THR A 10 20.19 8.13 -4.73
N GLY A 11 20.07 9.06 -5.68
CA GLY A 11 18.99 9.05 -6.67
C GLY A 11 17.73 9.79 -6.19
N ASP A 12 16.71 9.76 -7.05
CA ASP A 12 15.43 10.39 -6.75
C ASP A 12 14.71 9.67 -5.62
N ARG A 13 13.92 10.42 -4.87
CA ARG A 13 13.24 9.92 -3.68
C ARG A 13 11.91 9.28 -4.03
N VAL A 14 11.67 8.07 -3.54
CA VAL A 14 10.41 7.35 -3.72
C VAL A 14 9.89 6.78 -2.40
N VAL A 15 8.59 6.94 -2.14
CA VAL A 15 7.90 6.43 -0.96
C VAL A 15 7.02 5.25 -1.37
N PHE A 16 7.06 4.16 -0.60
CA PHE A 16 6.24 2.98 -0.81
C PHE A 16 5.21 2.81 0.31
N LEU A 17 3.93 2.71 -0.08
CA LEU A 17 2.79 2.50 0.80
C LEU A 17 2.14 1.15 0.51
N HIS A 18 2.09 0.28 1.50
CA HIS A 18 1.61 -1.11 1.37
C HIS A 18 0.08 -1.23 1.45
N GLY A 19 -0.45 -2.37 0.99
CA GLY A 19 -1.86 -2.74 1.12
C GLY A 19 -2.22 -3.30 2.50
N LEU A 20 -3.49 -3.66 2.67
CA LEU A 20 -4.02 -4.28 3.88
C LEU A 20 -3.19 -5.53 4.24
N PHE A 21 -2.92 -5.75 5.52
CA PHE A 21 -2.00 -6.76 6.07
C PHE A 21 -0.52 -6.59 5.70
N GLY A 22 -0.19 -5.62 4.84
CA GLY A 22 1.18 -5.37 4.41
C GLY A 22 2.03 -4.67 5.48
N GLN A 23 3.30 -4.50 5.12
CA GLN A 23 4.30 -3.74 5.87
C GLN A 23 5.27 -3.14 4.84
N GLY A 24 5.93 -2.05 5.17
CA GLY A 24 6.92 -1.41 4.29
C GLY A 24 7.98 -2.40 3.79
N ARG A 25 8.42 -3.32 4.66
CA ARG A 25 9.41 -4.35 4.31
C ARG A 25 9.01 -5.26 3.13
N ASN A 26 7.73 -5.32 2.75
CA ASN A 26 7.30 -6.11 1.60
C ASN A 26 7.88 -5.55 0.28
N PHE A 27 8.23 -4.26 0.27
CA PHE A 27 8.87 -3.60 -0.87
C PHE A 27 10.40 -3.62 -0.87
N VAL A 28 11.06 -4.22 0.14
CA VAL A 28 12.54 -4.28 0.20
C VAL A 28 13.17 -4.86 -1.08
N PRO A 29 12.67 -5.97 -1.66
CA PRO A 29 13.23 -6.50 -2.92
C PRO A 29 13.09 -5.52 -4.08
N ILE A 30 11.97 -4.80 -4.16
CA ILE A 30 11.70 -3.80 -5.21
C ILE A 30 12.61 -2.59 -5.02
N ALA A 31 12.69 -2.05 -3.80
CA ALA A 31 13.54 -0.91 -3.47
C ALA A 31 15.02 -1.18 -3.78
N ARG A 32 15.53 -2.35 -3.40
CA ARG A 32 16.90 -2.77 -3.73
C ARG A 32 17.13 -2.91 -5.23
N ALA A 33 16.15 -3.43 -5.97
CA ALA A 33 16.26 -3.53 -7.42
C ALA A 33 16.26 -2.15 -8.10
N LEU A 34 15.77 -1.10 -7.46
CA LEU A 34 15.73 0.27 -7.98
C LEU A 34 17.01 1.07 -7.64
N GLU A 35 17.89 0.57 -6.75
CA GLU A 35 19.20 1.18 -6.51
C GLU A 35 20.11 1.08 -7.75
N PRO A 36 21.04 1.99 -7.95
CA PRO A 36 21.25 3.24 -7.21
C PRO A 36 20.41 4.42 -7.72
N ASP A 37 19.49 4.19 -8.64
CA ASP A 37 18.71 5.23 -9.33
C ASP A 37 17.72 5.93 -8.40
N LEU A 38 17.18 5.19 -7.43
CA LEU A 38 16.19 5.69 -6.48
C LEU A 38 16.60 5.39 -5.03
N ARG A 39 16.35 6.38 -4.15
CA ARG A 39 16.38 6.25 -2.70
C ARG A 39 14.95 6.05 -2.21
N SER A 40 14.69 4.94 -1.56
CA SER A 40 13.34 4.50 -1.21
C SER A 40 13.05 4.66 0.28
N LEU A 41 11.88 5.19 0.62
CA LEU A 41 11.29 5.17 1.96
C LEU A 41 10.17 4.15 1.99
N LEU A 42 10.29 3.12 2.81
CA LEU A 42 9.28 2.09 3.01
C LEU A 42 8.50 2.40 4.29
N VAL A 43 7.22 2.68 4.17
CA VAL A 43 6.38 3.13 5.28
C VAL A 43 5.51 1.98 5.78
N ASP A 44 5.52 1.72 7.08
CA ASP A 44 4.44 0.97 7.73
C ASP A 44 3.28 1.96 7.97
N LEU A 45 2.14 1.73 7.34
CA LEU A 45 0.95 2.56 7.54
C LEU A 45 0.38 2.41 8.96
N PRO A 46 -0.38 3.38 9.48
CA PRO A 46 -1.04 3.25 10.78
C PRO A 46 -1.79 1.92 10.92
N ASN A 47 -1.84 1.37 12.10
CA ASN A 47 -2.47 0.09 12.41
C ASN A 47 -1.80 -1.15 11.78
N HIS A 48 -0.62 -0.99 11.18
CA HIS A 48 0.16 -2.06 10.56
C HIS A 48 1.63 -2.01 10.99
N GLY A 49 2.31 -3.14 10.83
CA GLY A 49 3.76 -3.25 11.02
C GLY A 49 4.22 -2.82 12.40
N ARG A 50 5.12 -1.83 12.44
CA ARG A 50 5.68 -1.23 13.65
C ARG A 50 5.14 0.18 13.92
N SER A 51 4.29 0.70 13.04
CA SER A 51 3.62 1.98 13.23
C SER A 51 2.63 1.90 14.39
N ALA A 52 2.38 3.05 14.98
CA ALA A 52 1.42 3.15 16.08
C ALA A 52 0.01 2.73 15.64
N TRP A 53 -0.71 2.10 16.53
CA TRP A 53 -2.13 1.89 16.38
C TRP A 53 -2.86 3.20 16.66
N THR A 54 -3.89 3.47 15.86
CA THR A 54 -4.79 4.62 15.96
C THR A 54 -6.22 4.10 16.09
N ASP A 55 -7.15 4.99 16.29
CA ASP A 55 -8.59 4.70 16.35
C ASP A 55 -9.31 4.98 15.01
N SER A 56 -8.56 5.33 13.96
CA SER A 56 -9.08 5.61 12.62
C SER A 56 -8.40 4.77 11.54
N VAL A 57 -9.19 4.38 10.52
CA VAL A 57 -8.72 3.83 9.23
C VAL A 57 -9.10 4.73 8.06
N ASP A 58 -9.54 5.95 8.36
CA ASP A 58 -9.96 6.92 7.36
C ASP A 58 -8.79 7.34 6.47
N TYR A 59 -9.00 7.35 5.16
CA TYR A 59 -7.95 7.65 4.19
C TYR A 59 -7.42 9.07 4.27
N VAL A 60 -8.24 10.04 4.69
CA VAL A 60 -7.81 11.43 4.88
C VAL A 60 -6.88 11.52 6.07
N ASP A 61 -7.26 10.94 7.21
CA ASP A 61 -6.43 10.94 8.42
C ASP A 61 -5.08 10.24 8.17
N VAL A 62 -5.11 9.09 7.47
CA VAL A 62 -3.89 8.32 7.14
C VAL A 62 -3.00 9.09 6.17
N ALA A 63 -3.56 9.71 5.13
CA ALA A 63 -2.81 10.50 4.16
C ALA A 63 -2.20 11.75 4.81
N ASP A 64 -2.94 12.45 5.68
CA ASP A 64 -2.45 13.63 6.40
C ASP A 64 -1.32 13.25 7.38
N ALA A 65 -1.41 12.08 8.03
CA ALA A 65 -0.32 11.56 8.88
C ALA A 65 0.94 11.22 8.07
N VAL A 66 0.79 10.62 6.89
CA VAL A 66 1.92 10.38 5.96
C VAL A 66 2.50 11.69 5.47
N ALA A 67 1.67 12.68 5.11
CA ALA A 67 2.14 13.99 4.67
C ALA A 67 2.96 14.72 5.74
N ALA A 68 2.50 14.66 7.00
CA ALA A 68 3.23 15.26 8.13
C ALA A 68 4.61 14.62 8.31
N ASP A 69 4.68 13.29 8.33
CA ASP A 69 5.95 12.55 8.48
C ASP A 69 6.92 12.84 7.32
N LEU A 70 6.41 12.92 6.09
CA LEU A 70 7.22 13.25 4.92
C LEU A 70 7.79 14.67 4.97
N ARG A 71 7.00 15.67 5.38
CA ARG A 71 7.44 17.08 5.50
C ARG A 71 8.52 17.24 6.56
N ASP A 72 8.40 16.51 7.67
CA ASP A 72 9.37 16.57 8.77
C ASP A 72 10.69 15.82 8.45
N GLY A 73 10.73 15.03 7.35
CA GLY A 73 11.89 14.20 7.04
C GLY A 73 12.15 14.01 5.55
N PHE A 74 11.72 12.90 4.99
CA PHE A 74 12.13 12.42 3.68
C PHE A 74 11.77 13.36 2.50
N ALA A 75 10.76 14.18 2.63
CA ALA A 75 10.33 15.18 1.64
C ALA A 75 10.64 16.63 2.07
N ALA A 76 11.44 16.87 3.11
CA ALA A 76 11.76 18.21 3.60
C ALA A 76 12.40 19.12 2.53
N ASP A 77 13.16 18.54 1.61
CA ASP A 77 13.87 19.25 0.54
C ASP A 77 13.09 19.27 -0.80
N GLY A 78 11.80 18.94 -0.82
CA GLY A 78 10.96 18.98 -2.02
C GLY A 78 10.16 17.70 -2.27
N ALA A 79 9.34 17.72 -3.33
CA ALA A 79 8.46 16.64 -3.70
C ALA A 79 9.18 15.30 -3.93
N VAL A 80 8.45 14.21 -3.71
CA VAL A 80 8.93 12.83 -3.86
C VAL A 80 8.00 12.05 -4.77
N HIS A 81 8.48 10.95 -5.33
CA HIS A 81 7.60 9.97 -5.99
C HIS A 81 6.87 9.15 -4.94
N VAL A 82 5.63 8.76 -5.21
CA VAL A 82 4.83 7.93 -4.32
C VAL A 82 4.31 6.72 -5.06
N VAL A 83 4.51 5.53 -4.49
CA VAL A 83 4.02 4.25 -5.00
C VAL A 83 3.12 3.63 -3.94
N GLY A 84 1.84 3.42 -4.24
CA GLY A 84 0.89 2.80 -3.32
C GLY A 84 0.23 1.58 -3.92
N HIS A 85 0.16 0.48 -3.16
CA HIS A 85 -0.51 -0.75 -3.56
C HIS A 85 -1.82 -0.94 -2.79
N SER A 86 -2.92 -1.25 -3.50
CA SER A 86 -4.21 -1.58 -2.89
C SER A 86 -4.66 -0.47 -1.91
N MET A 87 -4.91 -0.77 -0.64
CA MET A 87 -5.20 0.22 0.41
C MET A 87 -4.17 1.37 0.42
N GLY A 88 -2.87 1.06 0.35
CA GLY A 88 -1.81 2.07 0.23
C GLY A 88 -1.89 2.88 -1.07
N GLY A 89 -2.48 2.34 -2.13
CA GLY A 89 -2.80 3.06 -3.36
C GLY A 89 -3.89 4.11 -3.16
N LYS A 90 -4.93 3.81 -2.36
CA LYS A 90 -5.94 4.79 -1.97
C LYS A 90 -5.34 5.89 -1.08
N VAL A 91 -4.49 5.52 -0.10
CA VAL A 91 -3.73 6.50 0.69
C VAL A 91 -2.89 7.39 -0.20
N ALA A 92 -2.15 6.83 -1.17
CA ALA A 92 -1.31 7.57 -2.11
C ALA A 92 -2.12 8.53 -3.00
N MET A 93 -3.30 8.11 -3.46
CA MET A 93 -4.22 8.97 -4.22
C MET A 93 -4.73 10.14 -3.37
N VAL A 94 -5.16 9.89 -2.14
CA VAL A 94 -5.63 10.94 -1.22
C VAL A 94 -4.49 11.88 -0.84
N LEU A 95 -3.28 11.35 -0.59
CA LEU A 95 -2.08 12.17 -0.36
C LEU A 95 -1.80 13.12 -1.53
N ALA A 96 -1.83 12.61 -2.77
CA ALA A 96 -1.58 13.42 -3.96
C ALA A 96 -2.65 14.51 -4.19
N LEU A 97 -3.92 14.21 -3.88
CA LEU A 97 -5.03 15.16 -4.05
C LEU A 97 -5.01 16.26 -2.99
N ARG A 98 -4.67 15.94 -1.74
CA ARG A 98 -4.69 16.89 -0.61
C ARG A 98 -3.36 17.62 -0.41
N HIS A 99 -2.25 16.99 -0.78
CA HIS A 99 -0.89 17.51 -0.62
C HIS A 99 -0.10 17.42 -1.93
N PRO A 100 -0.59 18.04 -3.03
CA PRO A 100 0.05 17.90 -4.34
C PRO A 100 1.48 18.43 -4.37
N ASP A 101 1.82 19.35 -3.48
CA ASP A 101 3.16 19.92 -3.28
C ASP A 101 4.20 18.86 -2.85
N LEU A 102 3.77 17.76 -2.22
CA LEU A 102 4.64 16.67 -1.78
C LEU A 102 4.88 15.58 -2.83
N VAL A 103 4.05 15.52 -3.88
CA VAL A 103 4.06 14.39 -4.81
C VAL A 103 4.46 14.85 -6.22
N ASP A 104 5.63 14.40 -6.68
CA ASP A 104 6.08 14.67 -8.06
C ASP A 104 5.43 13.71 -9.07
N ARG A 105 5.48 12.41 -8.80
CA ARG A 105 4.85 11.34 -9.60
C ARG A 105 4.14 10.36 -8.72
N LEU A 106 2.97 9.92 -9.15
CA LEU A 106 2.17 8.94 -8.43
C LEU A 106 2.12 7.62 -9.19
N VAL A 107 2.33 6.51 -8.49
CA VAL A 107 2.08 5.16 -9.00
C VAL A 107 1.00 4.50 -8.16
N VAL A 108 -0.13 4.19 -8.78
CA VAL A 108 -1.24 3.48 -8.16
C VAL A 108 -1.23 2.05 -8.64
N VAL A 109 -1.08 1.09 -7.71
CA VAL A 109 -0.93 -0.32 -8.04
C VAL A 109 -2.17 -1.09 -7.63
N ASP A 110 -2.87 -1.57 -8.64
CA ASP A 110 -3.99 -2.51 -8.62
C ASP A 110 -5.15 -2.12 -7.68
N ILE A 111 -5.54 -0.86 -7.74
CA ILE A 111 -6.69 -0.28 -7.07
C ILE A 111 -7.19 0.94 -7.86
N SER A 112 -8.39 1.43 -7.56
CA SER A 112 -9.02 2.60 -8.18
C SER A 112 -9.61 3.56 -7.14
N PRO A 113 -9.88 4.83 -7.49
CA PRO A 113 -10.61 5.79 -6.64
C PRO A 113 -12.12 5.54 -6.70
N ALA A 114 -12.51 4.30 -6.42
CA ALA A 114 -13.91 3.86 -6.40
C ALA A 114 -14.08 2.83 -5.27
N ASP A 115 -15.31 2.57 -4.92
CA ASP A 115 -15.65 1.51 -3.98
C ASP A 115 -15.28 0.15 -4.57
N SER A 116 -14.72 -0.71 -3.74
CA SER A 116 -14.30 -2.05 -4.13
C SER A 116 -15.27 -3.10 -3.59
N ASP A 117 -15.69 -4.02 -4.45
CA ASP A 117 -16.58 -5.12 -4.11
C ASP A 117 -15.89 -6.25 -3.30
N GLY A 118 -14.59 -6.14 -3.05
CA GLY A 118 -13.75 -7.19 -2.45
C GLY A 118 -13.83 -7.30 -0.92
N ALA A 119 -14.79 -6.63 -0.27
CA ALA A 119 -14.89 -6.63 1.20
C ALA A 119 -15.00 -8.03 1.81
N GLY A 120 -15.71 -8.96 1.16
CA GLY A 120 -15.97 -10.30 1.71
C GLY A 120 -14.72 -11.19 1.85
N GLU A 121 -13.76 -11.09 0.93
CA GLU A 121 -12.50 -11.84 1.04
C GLU A 121 -11.67 -11.33 2.21
N PHE A 122 -11.47 -10.03 2.31
CA PHE A 122 -10.72 -9.43 3.43
C PHE A 122 -11.41 -9.60 4.78
N GLU A 123 -12.75 -9.59 4.80
CA GLU A 123 -13.55 -9.91 5.97
C GLU A 123 -13.23 -11.32 6.48
N HIS A 124 -13.29 -12.32 5.59
CA HIS A 124 -12.95 -13.69 5.91
C HIS A 124 -11.50 -13.84 6.44
N LEU A 125 -10.53 -13.16 5.81
CA LEU A 125 -9.14 -13.21 6.25
C LEU A 125 -8.95 -12.59 7.65
N LEU A 126 -9.58 -11.43 7.91
CA LEU A 126 -9.54 -10.78 9.23
C LEU A 126 -10.18 -11.64 10.32
N ASP A 127 -11.35 -12.22 10.03
CA ASP A 127 -12.06 -13.10 10.94
C ASP A 127 -11.25 -14.38 11.24
N SER A 128 -10.59 -14.94 10.22
CA SER A 128 -9.69 -16.10 10.38
C SER A 128 -8.50 -15.81 11.30
N LEU A 129 -7.86 -14.63 11.13
CA LEU A 129 -6.77 -14.21 11.98
C LEU A 129 -7.22 -13.92 13.41
N ALA A 130 -8.38 -13.25 13.57
CA ALA A 130 -8.93 -12.91 14.87
C ALA A 130 -9.39 -14.14 15.67
N ALA A 131 -9.85 -15.19 14.98
CA ALA A 131 -10.28 -16.44 15.57
C ALA A 131 -9.12 -17.33 16.05
N LEU A 132 -7.89 -17.06 15.61
CA LEU A 132 -6.72 -17.84 16.02
C LEU A 132 -6.43 -17.65 17.51
N ASP A 133 -6.51 -18.72 18.30
CA ASP A 133 -6.11 -18.72 19.71
C ASP A 133 -4.57 -18.64 19.82
N LEU A 134 -4.04 -17.45 20.03
CA LEU A 134 -2.62 -17.19 20.17
C LEU A 134 -2.01 -17.83 21.44
N THR A 135 -2.81 -18.18 22.45
CA THR A 135 -2.32 -18.84 23.66
C THR A 135 -1.90 -20.29 23.39
N SER A 136 -2.45 -20.92 22.35
CA SER A 136 -2.11 -22.26 21.89
C SER A 136 -0.90 -22.29 20.94
N VAL A 137 -0.45 -21.12 20.46
CA VAL A 137 0.65 -21.01 19.49
C VAL A 137 2.00 -20.94 20.21
N VAL A 138 2.80 -22.00 20.08
CA VAL A 138 4.16 -22.08 20.63
C VAL A 138 5.21 -21.66 19.58
N ARG A 139 4.96 -22.00 18.32
CA ARG A 139 5.82 -21.66 17.18
C ARG A 139 4.97 -21.12 16.03
N ARG A 140 5.56 -20.32 15.16
CA ARG A 140 4.88 -19.81 13.96
C ARG A 140 4.24 -20.92 13.11
N ALA A 141 4.87 -22.11 13.06
CA ALA A 141 4.34 -23.26 12.34
C ALA A 141 3.01 -23.77 12.90
N ASP A 142 2.77 -23.59 14.20
CA ASP A 142 1.50 -23.99 14.83
C ASP A 142 0.36 -23.07 14.34
N ALA A 143 0.65 -21.76 14.21
CA ALA A 143 -0.29 -20.79 13.63
C ALA A 143 -0.55 -21.06 12.13
N ASP A 144 0.49 -21.44 11.37
CA ASP A 144 0.33 -21.82 9.96
C ASP A 144 -0.57 -23.03 9.80
N THR A 145 -0.37 -24.07 10.64
CA THR A 145 -1.21 -25.27 10.65
C THR A 145 -2.67 -24.93 11.03
N ALA A 146 -2.88 -24.10 12.04
CA ALA A 146 -4.22 -23.73 12.49
C ALA A 146 -4.99 -22.91 11.45
N LEU A 147 -4.29 -22.14 10.62
CA LEU A 147 -4.88 -21.34 9.54
C LEU A 147 -5.01 -22.10 8.21
N ALA A 148 -4.54 -23.34 8.10
CA ALA A 148 -4.53 -24.07 6.83
C ALA A 148 -5.93 -24.31 6.25
N ASP A 149 -6.92 -24.61 7.08
CA ASP A 149 -8.31 -24.81 6.64
C ASP A 149 -9.00 -23.49 6.24
N PRO A 150 -9.03 -22.43 7.09
CA PRO A 150 -9.70 -21.19 6.73
C PRO A 150 -8.95 -20.37 5.66
N VAL A 151 -7.64 -20.56 5.49
CA VAL A 151 -6.81 -19.88 4.49
C VAL A 151 -5.95 -20.93 3.76
N PRO A 152 -6.52 -21.67 2.80
CA PRO A 152 -5.85 -22.80 2.18
C PRO A 152 -4.68 -22.41 1.24
N ASP A 153 -4.67 -21.20 0.71
CA ASP A 153 -3.54 -20.72 -0.13
C ASP A 153 -2.31 -20.41 0.74
N ASP A 154 -1.24 -21.18 0.56
CA ASP A 154 0.00 -21.09 1.33
C ASP A 154 0.68 -19.72 1.21
N ARG A 155 0.55 -19.05 0.06
CA ARG A 155 1.17 -17.73 -0.18
C ARG A 155 0.41 -16.66 0.58
N VAL A 156 -0.92 -16.68 0.51
CA VAL A 156 -1.78 -15.77 1.28
C VAL A 156 -1.55 -15.99 2.77
N ARG A 157 -1.55 -17.24 3.24
CA ARG A 157 -1.32 -17.58 4.64
C ARG A 157 0.06 -17.13 5.13
N GLY A 158 1.11 -17.38 4.35
CA GLY A 158 2.46 -16.90 4.64
C GLY A 158 2.56 -15.38 4.70
N PHE A 159 1.85 -14.67 3.82
CA PHE A 159 1.75 -13.20 3.84
C PHE A 159 1.04 -12.70 5.10
N LEU A 160 -0.10 -13.27 5.47
CA LEU A 160 -0.84 -12.91 6.68
C LEU A 160 -0.01 -13.13 7.95
N LEU A 161 0.67 -14.27 8.04
CA LEU A 161 1.52 -14.63 9.18
C LEU A 161 2.74 -13.71 9.36
N GLN A 162 3.11 -12.90 8.37
CA GLN A 162 4.11 -11.85 8.59
C GLN A 162 3.72 -10.86 9.70
N ASN A 163 2.42 -10.74 9.99
CA ASN A 163 1.90 -9.91 11.06
C ASN A 163 1.98 -10.56 12.44
N LEU A 164 2.31 -11.85 12.53
CA LEU A 164 2.52 -12.52 13.81
C LEU A 164 3.92 -12.18 14.35
N ARG A 165 4.00 -11.66 15.57
CA ARG A 165 5.27 -11.33 16.25
C ARG A 165 5.35 -12.04 17.59
N ALA A 166 6.56 -12.30 18.06
CA ALA A 166 6.77 -12.66 19.45
C ALA A 166 6.33 -11.49 20.35
N SER A 167 5.68 -11.80 21.45
CA SER A 167 5.27 -10.89 22.50
C SER A 167 6.31 -10.88 23.62
N ASP A 168 6.39 -9.79 24.38
CA ASP A 168 7.37 -9.63 25.45
C ASP A 168 7.13 -10.60 26.64
N ASP A 169 5.92 -11.14 26.75
CA ASP A 169 5.52 -12.16 27.74
C ASP A 169 5.83 -13.61 27.31
N GLY A 170 6.48 -13.79 26.16
CA GLY A 170 6.90 -15.10 25.62
C GLY A 170 5.88 -15.78 24.72
N GLY A 171 4.72 -15.15 24.46
CA GLY A 171 3.70 -15.64 23.53
C GLY A 171 3.82 -14.99 22.13
N PHE A 172 2.69 -14.93 21.46
CA PHE A 172 2.55 -14.24 20.16
C PHE A 172 1.49 -13.14 20.22
N ALA A 173 1.67 -12.12 19.37
CA ALA A 173 0.71 -11.04 19.18
C ALA A 173 0.65 -10.63 17.70
N TRP A 174 -0.46 -10.04 17.30
CA TRP A 174 -0.60 -9.43 15.98
C TRP A 174 0.04 -8.03 15.93
N ARG A 175 0.74 -7.73 14.85
CA ARG A 175 1.22 -6.37 14.55
C ARG A 175 0.10 -5.51 13.98
N ALA A 176 -0.77 -6.10 13.17
CA ALA A 176 -1.92 -5.43 12.62
C ALA A 176 -3.04 -5.30 13.68
N ASN A 177 -3.69 -4.15 13.73
CA ASN A 177 -4.85 -3.89 14.58
C ASN A 177 -6.10 -4.53 13.99
N LEU A 178 -6.21 -5.88 14.10
CA LEU A 178 -7.23 -6.67 13.42
C LEU A 178 -8.66 -6.18 13.76
N ALA A 179 -8.91 -5.81 15.00
CA ALA A 179 -10.24 -5.37 15.44
C ALA A 179 -10.69 -4.07 14.75
N LEU A 180 -9.79 -3.08 14.69
CA LEU A 180 -10.07 -1.82 14.00
C LEU A 180 -10.17 -2.01 12.50
N LEU A 181 -9.26 -2.78 11.89
CA LEU A 181 -9.27 -3.05 10.46
C LEU A 181 -10.55 -3.79 10.04
N ARG A 182 -11.03 -4.73 10.88
CA ARG A 182 -12.29 -5.46 10.65
C ARG A 182 -13.49 -4.51 10.71
N ALA A 183 -13.57 -3.68 11.74
CA ALA A 183 -14.65 -2.70 11.88
C ALA A 183 -14.62 -1.64 10.77
N GLY A 184 -13.43 -1.29 10.31
CA GLY A 184 -13.20 -0.28 9.29
C GLY A 184 -13.25 -0.77 7.83
N LEU A 185 -13.55 -2.06 7.57
CA LEU A 185 -13.59 -2.61 6.21
C LEU A 185 -14.47 -1.82 5.21
N PRO A 186 -15.65 -1.31 5.58
CA PRO A 186 -16.43 -0.47 4.68
C PRO A 186 -15.68 0.80 4.25
N THR A 187 -14.97 1.45 5.18
CA THR A 187 -14.13 2.62 4.89
C THR A 187 -12.93 2.24 4.02
N ILE A 188 -12.27 1.12 4.31
CA ILE A 188 -11.13 0.61 3.53
C ILE A 188 -11.58 0.21 2.11
N GLY A 189 -12.77 -0.35 1.95
CA GLY A 189 -13.38 -0.65 0.66
C GLY A 189 -13.76 0.60 -0.14
N GLY A 190 -14.16 1.69 0.53
CA GLY A 190 -14.60 2.94 -0.06
C GLY A 190 -13.47 3.84 -0.58
N PHE A 191 -13.87 5.02 -1.07
CA PHE A 191 -12.97 6.14 -1.38
C PHE A 191 -13.60 7.44 -0.85
N PRO A 192 -12.83 8.40 -0.32
CA PRO A 192 -13.39 9.63 0.24
C PRO A 192 -14.19 10.44 -0.78
N ASP A 193 -15.28 11.05 -0.31
CA ASP A 193 -16.09 11.97 -1.10
C ASP A 193 -15.31 13.21 -1.54
N ALA A 194 -15.74 13.84 -2.62
CA ALA A 194 -15.03 14.96 -3.24
C ALA A 194 -14.82 16.17 -2.31
N ASP A 195 -15.77 16.45 -1.43
CA ASP A 195 -15.69 17.53 -0.43
C ASP A 195 -14.59 17.32 0.61
N ARG A 196 -14.20 16.06 0.84
CA ARG A 196 -13.13 15.70 1.77
C ARG A 196 -11.73 15.71 1.12
N LEU A 197 -11.67 15.74 -0.22
CA LEU A 197 -10.42 15.75 -0.98
C LEU A 197 -9.88 17.18 -1.25
N GLY A 198 -10.69 18.20 -1.01
CA GLY A 198 -10.40 19.60 -1.29
C GLY A 198 -11.15 20.14 -2.51
N ASP A 199 -11.37 21.44 -2.56
CA ASP A 199 -12.15 22.11 -3.60
C ASP A 199 -11.51 21.88 -4.99
N GLY A 200 -12.29 21.27 -5.91
CA GLY A 200 -11.85 21.00 -7.27
C GLY A 200 -10.69 19.99 -7.36
N ALA A 201 -10.57 19.09 -6.38
CA ALA A 201 -9.44 18.18 -6.25
C ALA A 201 -9.14 17.43 -7.55
N ALA A 202 -8.01 17.77 -8.16
CA ALA A 202 -7.40 17.03 -9.26
C ALA A 202 -5.88 17.10 -9.12
N PHE A 203 -5.19 16.02 -9.37
CA PHE A 203 -3.74 15.94 -9.33
C PHE A 203 -3.19 15.99 -10.76
N ASP A 204 -2.63 17.13 -11.16
CA ASP A 204 -2.17 17.40 -12.54
C ASP A 204 -0.68 17.07 -12.75
N HIS A 205 -0.12 16.13 -12.00
CA HIS A 205 1.19 15.57 -12.23
C HIS A 205 1.06 14.17 -12.88
N PRO A 206 2.15 13.60 -13.42
CA PRO A 206 2.13 12.30 -14.06
C PRO A 206 1.69 11.18 -13.10
N VAL A 207 0.77 10.33 -13.56
CA VAL A 207 0.30 9.15 -12.81
C VAL A 207 0.47 7.88 -13.63
N LEU A 208 1.06 6.85 -13.05
CA LEU A 208 1.07 5.50 -13.59
C LEU A 208 0.04 4.64 -12.84
N TRP A 209 -0.92 4.11 -13.59
CA TRP A 209 -1.91 3.18 -13.05
C TRP A 209 -1.56 1.76 -13.48
N VAL A 210 -1.08 0.96 -12.55
CA VAL A 210 -0.63 -0.42 -12.80
C VAL A 210 -1.74 -1.39 -12.42
N ALA A 211 -2.15 -2.24 -13.35
CA ALA A 211 -3.14 -3.29 -13.12
C ALA A 211 -2.51 -4.69 -13.28
N GLY A 212 -2.96 -5.67 -12.51
CA GLY A 212 -2.69 -7.07 -12.76
C GLY A 212 -3.69 -7.63 -13.80
N GLU A 213 -3.20 -8.39 -14.78
CA GLU A 213 -4.06 -8.96 -15.84
C GLU A 213 -5.19 -9.85 -15.29
N ARG A 214 -4.94 -10.54 -14.17
CA ARG A 214 -5.89 -11.45 -13.52
C ARG A 214 -6.64 -10.82 -12.35
N SER A 215 -6.38 -9.54 -12.10
CA SER A 215 -7.02 -8.79 -11.02
C SER A 215 -8.36 -8.21 -11.46
N THR A 216 -9.28 -8.08 -10.52
CA THR A 216 -10.59 -7.44 -10.71
C THR A 216 -10.70 -6.07 -10.07
N TYR A 217 -9.62 -5.56 -9.45
CA TYR A 217 -9.61 -4.27 -8.75
C TYR A 217 -9.51 -3.05 -9.66
N VAL A 218 -9.03 -3.25 -10.90
CA VAL A 218 -8.99 -2.22 -11.94
C VAL A 218 -9.89 -2.67 -13.07
N ARG A 219 -11.03 -1.98 -13.23
CA ARG A 219 -12.07 -2.31 -14.22
C ARG A 219 -12.24 -1.16 -15.21
N PRO A 220 -12.84 -1.40 -16.38
CA PRO A 220 -13.11 -0.35 -17.37
C PRO A 220 -13.99 0.79 -16.84
N ASP A 221 -14.96 0.49 -15.97
CA ASP A 221 -15.84 1.48 -15.35
C ASP A 221 -15.11 2.40 -14.34
N HIS A 222 -13.92 2.02 -13.88
CA HIS A 222 -13.07 2.84 -13.04
C HIS A 222 -12.27 3.90 -13.81
N GLU A 223 -12.23 3.85 -15.15
CA GLU A 223 -11.42 4.79 -15.94
C GLU A 223 -11.92 6.24 -15.81
N ALA A 224 -13.23 6.45 -15.86
CA ALA A 224 -13.80 7.80 -15.77
C ALA A 224 -13.53 8.48 -14.42
N PRO A 225 -13.78 7.86 -13.24
CA PRO A 225 -13.40 8.44 -11.97
C PRO A 225 -11.88 8.64 -11.83
N MET A 226 -11.05 7.71 -12.34
CA MET A 226 -9.60 7.85 -12.31
C MET A 226 -9.13 9.06 -13.11
N ARG A 227 -9.58 9.22 -14.36
CA ARG A 227 -9.18 10.35 -15.20
C ARG A 227 -9.71 11.70 -14.73
N ARG A 228 -10.83 11.72 -14.04
CA ARG A 228 -11.37 12.95 -13.45
C ARG A 228 -10.47 13.49 -12.35
N LEU A 229 -9.96 12.62 -11.46
CA LEU A 229 -9.10 12.99 -10.35
C LEU A 229 -7.62 13.08 -10.76
N PHE A 230 -7.21 12.28 -11.76
CA PHE A 230 -5.83 12.12 -12.23
C PHE A 230 -5.77 12.23 -13.75
N PRO A 231 -5.93 13.43 -14.34
CA PRO A 231 -6.06 13.61 -15.80
C PRO A 231 -4.83 13.14 -16.59
N ARG A 232 -3.63 13.13 -15.99
CA ARG A 232 -2.38 12.70 -16.63
C ARG A 232 -2.03 11.24 -16.35
N THR A 233 -3.05 10.37 -16.28
CA THR A 233 -2.87 8.94 -16.04
C THR A 233 -2.47 8.19 -17.31
N THR A 234 -1.39 7.41 -17.20
CA THR A 234 -1.04 6.34 -18.13
C THR A 234 -1.30 4.99 -17.44
N GLN A 235 -2.04 4.10 -18.09
CA GLN A 235 -2.33 2.76 -17.57
C GLN A 235 -1.42 1.70 -18.18
N VAL A 236 -0.96 0.76 -17.36
CA VAL A 236 -0.18 -0.41 -17.76
C VAL A 236 -0.76 -1.65 -17.10
N THR A 237 -0.96 -2.72 -17.88
CA THR A 237 -1.38 -4.03 -17.37
C THR A 237 -0.22 -4.99 -17.37
N ILE A 238 0.11 -5.58 -16.22
CA ILE A 238 1.19 -6.56 -16.08
C ILE A 238 0.64 -7.97 -16.30
N LYS A 239 1.11 -8.61 -17.39
CA LYS A 239 0.68 -9.96 -17.78
C LYS A 239 0.99 -11.01 -16.71
N GLY A 240 0.01 -11.87 -16.47
CA GLY A 240 0.11 -12.99 -15.51
C GLY A 240 0.25 -12.55 -14.06
N ALA A 241 -0.02 -11.28 -13.73
CA ALA A 241 -0.14 -10.81 -12.36
C ALA A 241 -1.60 -10.83 -11.89
N GLY A 242 -1.82 -11.16 -10.63
CA GLY A 242 -3.06 -10.90 -9.90
C GLY A 242 -2.94 -9.60 -9.09
N HIS A 243 -3.59 -9.57 -7.92
CA HIS A 243 -3.63 -8.39 -7.06
C HIS A 243 -2.26 -7.99 -6.50
N TRP A 244 -1.39 -8.95 -6.17
CA TRP A 244 -0.05 -8.69 -5.61
C TRP A 244 1.01 -8.54 -6.72
N VAL A 245 0.79 -7.57 -7.64
CA VAL A 245 1.62 -7.34 -8.82
C VAL A 245 3.12 -7.34 -8.53
N HIS A 246 3.53 -6.60 -7.48
CA HIS A 246 4.93 -6.46 -7.07
C HIS A 246 5.57 -7.75 -6.54
N SER A 247 4.76 -8.67 -6.03
CA SER A 247 5.19 -9.98 -5.53
C SER A 247 5.14 -11.07 -6.61
N GLU A 248 4.11 -11.03 -7.47
CA GLU A 248 3.89 -12.05 -8.50
C GLU A 248 4.74 -11.84 -9.75
N ARG A 249 5.04 -10.59 -10.10
CA ARG A 249 5.83 -10.20 -11.29
C ARG A 249 6.81 -9.07 -10.96
N PRO A 250 7.76 -9.28 -10.02
CA PRO A 250 8.64 -8.24 -9.52
C PRO A 250 9.50 -7.58 -10.62
N GLU A 251 10.02 -8.35 -11.57
CA GLU A 251 10.87 -7.82 -12.64
C GLU A 251 10.10 -6.90 -13.59
N ALA A 252 8.89 -7.29 -14.00
CA ALA A 252 8.04 -6.46 -14.86
C ALA A 252 7.59 -5.19 -14.12
N PHE A 253 7.27 -5.31 -12.82
CA PHE A 253 6.92 -4.18 -11.97
C PHE A 253 8.08 -3.19 -11.82
N VAL A 254 9.28 -3.66 -11.47
CA VAL A 254 10.50 -2.83 -11.40
C VAL A 254 10.80 -2.14 -12.73
N SER A 255 10.64 -2.84 -13.85
CA SER A 255 10.83 -2.26 -15.18
C SER A 255 9.85 -1.11 -15.45
N ALA A 256 8.58 -1.29 -15.12
CA ALA A 256 7.56 -0.25 -15.26
C ALA A 256 7.87 0.97 -14.39
N LEU A 257 8.27 0.75 -13.12
CA LEU A 257 8.66 1.82 -12.21
C LEU A 257 9.87 2.59 -12.74
N ARG A 258 10.92 1.91 -13.18
CA ARG A 258 12.13 2.57 -13.73
C ARG A 258 11.81 3.47 -14.91
N VAL A 259 11.01 2.99 -15.86
CA VAL A 259 10.63 3.77 -17.04
C VAL A 259 9.84 5.01 -16.62
N PHE A 260 8.88 4.85 -15.74
CA PHE A 260 7.99 5.95 -15.35
C PHE A 260 8.65 6.96 -14.42
N LEU A 261 9.37 6.51 -13.38
CA LEU A 261 9.94 7.40 -12.36
C LEU A 261 11.18 8.15 -12.86
N ARG A 262 11.88 7.64 -13.89
CA ARG A 262 13.04 8.33 -14.50
C ARG A 262 12.68 9.22 -15.70
N ALA A 263 11.44 9.18 -16.19
CA ALA A 263 11.00 9.94 -17.36
C ALA A 263 10.89 11.45 -17.09
N GLY A 264 11.95 12.14 -17.00
CA GLY A 264 12.02 13.60 -16.75
C GLY A 264 13.45 14.08 -16.53
N HIS A 265 14.39 13.16 -16.30
CA HIS A 265 15.81 13.45 -16.05
C HIS A 265 16.70 13.17 -17.27
N GLY A 266 16.12 13.00 -18.44
CA GLY A 266 16.84 12.67 -19.67
C GLY A 266 16.34 13.41 -20.89
N GLN A 267 16.55 14.72 -20.92
CA GLN A 267 16.91 15.43 -22.15
C GLN A 267 17.75 16.65 -21.75
N PRO A 268 19.02 16.73 -22.16
CA PRO A 268 19.77 17.97 -22.14
C PRO A 268 19.19 18.94 -23.16
#